data_7f60c75e1df838d4d5a171d9a08f8a2b
#
_entry.id   7f60c75e1df838d4d5a171d9a08f8a2b
#
_cell.length_a   1.000
_cell.length_b   1.000
_cell.length_c   1.000
_cell.angle_alpha   90.00
_cell.angle_beta   90.00
_cell.angle_gamma   90.00
#
_symmetry.space_group_name_H-M   'P 1'
#
loop_
_entity.id
_entity.type
_entity.pdbx_description
1 polymer ?
#
loop_
_entity_poly.entity_id
_entity_poly.type
_entity_poly.pdbx_seq_one_letter_code
_entity_poly.pdbx_strand_id
1 'polypeptide(L)'
;MSASASRTAPPFCPNERCPFHSGPTRSWRWVRAGSFRTLATPGRIQRYLCRHCRRHFSEQTFRASYWLKCPELLLTVAQRLVSCSGFRQISRELDVSPQTVLGLSARIGRHCLLFHERHRPKGELTEPLALDGFVSFEWSQYHPTQFHIVVGQRSHYIHGFTDSEVRRSGTMRAGQRRKRARLEALHGRPDPRSVEHEVATLLRIVTAGATHLELHTDEHQDYPRALARLGHLASVEHRTISSRALRDTRNPLFAINLLDLLIRHSGANHKRETIAFSKRRQSAAERLWLLVVWRNHVKSFSERKRDATPAMRAGVSERRYTLEGILSKRLFPGRISLPERWARYYWRHTPTRCLPRARTHALRYAV
;
A
#
# COMPACT_ATOMS: atom_id res chain seq x y z
N MET A 1 37.97 -13.89 -5.83
CA MET A 1 37.30 -14.81 -4.87
C MET A 1 35.89 -15.04 -5.34
N SER A 2 35.57 -16.21 -5.90
CA SER A 2 34.27 -16.58 -6.44
C SER A 2 33.31 -16.84 -5.28
N ALA A 3 32.36 -15.93 -5.06
CA ALA A 3 31.26 -16.14 -4.11
C ALA A 3 30.43 -17.32 -4.63
N SER A 4 30.55 -18.48 -3.98
CA SER A 4 29.67 -19.61 -4.14
C SER A 4 28.24 -19.18 -3.87
N ALA A 5 27.49 -18.90 -4.94
CA ALA A 5 26.05 -18.64 -4.84
C ALA A 5 25.39 -19.87 -4.20
N SER A 6 24.90 -19.74 -2.99
CA SER A 6 24.16 -20.79 -2.29
C SER A 6 23.01 -21.23 -3.19
N ARG A 7 23.09 -22.48 -3.67
CA ARG A 7 22.13 -23.07 -4.62
C ARG A 7 20.84 -23.43 -3.88
N THR A 8 20.08 -22.45 -3.52
CA THR A 8 18.83 -22.62 -2.74
C THR A 8 17.77 -23.32 -3.60
N ALA A 9 17.18 -24.38 -3.07
CA ALA A 9 16.04 -25.05 -3.71
C ALA A 9 14.86 -24.09 -3.85
N PRO A 10 14.08 -24.16 -4.94
CA PRO A 10 12.89 -23.33 -5.09
C PRO A 10 11.85 -23.70 -4.01
N PRO A 11 11.19 -22.71 -3.40
CA PRO A 11 10.31 -22.97 -2.24
C PRO A 11 8.97 -23.61 -2.62
N PHE A 12 8.47 -23.41 -3.84
CA PHE A 12 7.20 -23.91 -4.34
C PHE A 12 7.10 -23.71 -5.86
N CYS A 13 6.05 -24.27 -6.51
CA CYS A 13 5.79 -23.99 -7.91
C CYS A 13 5.20 -22.60 -8.12
N PRO A 14 5.78 -21.71 -8.93
CA PRO A 14 5.25 -20.36 -9.13
C PRO A 14 4.00 -20.30 -10.02
N ASN A 15 3.53 -21.42 -10.56
CA ASN A 15 2.31 -21.48 -11.33
C ASN A 15 1.10 -21.60 -10.41
N GLU A 16 0.25 -20.58 -10.36
CA GLU A 16 -0.93 -20.51 -9.48
C GLU A 16 -1.93 -21.65 -9.72
N ARG A 17 -1.96 -22.21 -10.94
CA ARG A 17 -2.82 -23.37 -11.28
C ARG A 17 -2.22 -24.71 -10.87
N CYS A 18 -1.01 -24.73 -10.31
CA CYS A 18 -0.37 -25.95 -9.86
C CYS A 18 -0.72 -26.21 -8.38
N PRO A 19 -1.09 -27.44 -7.98
CA PRO A 19 -1.38 -27.75 -6.58
C PRO A 19 -0.18 -27.46 -5.65
N PHE A 20 1.05 -27.49 -6.17
CA PHE A 20 2.25 -27.15 -5.43
C PHE A 20 2.55 -25.64 -5.34
N HIS A 21 1.62 -24.78 -5.80
CA HIS A 21 1.72 -23.34 -5.58
C HIS A 21 1.34 -22.97 -4.14
N SER A 22 0.19 -23.46 -3.68
CA SER A 22 -0.37 -23.10 -2.36
C SER A 22 -0.38 -24.29 -1.38
N GLY A 23 -0.34 -25.53 -1.89
CA GLY A 23 -0.38 -26.75 -1.10
C GLY A 23 0.98 -27.18 -0.54
N PRO A 24 1.00 -28.33 0.15
CA PRO A 24 2.22 -28.91 0.73
C PRO A 24 3.27 -29.19 -0.34
N THR A 25 4.52 -28.83 -0.07
CA THR A 25 5.61 -28.98 -1.03
C THR A 25 6.49 -30.22 -0.77
N ARG A 26 6.19 -31.03 0.25
CA ARG A 26 6.98 -32.24 0.60
C ARG A 26 7.09 -33.25 -0.54
N SER A 27 6.02 -33.45 -1.31
CA SER A 27 5.98 -34.34 -2.49
C SER A 27 6.26 -33.63 -3.80
N TRP A 28 6.57 -32.35 -3.77
CA TRP A 28 6.81 -31.59 -4.99
C TRP A 28 8.14 -31.98 -5.64
N ARG A 29 8.04 -32.44 -6.90
CA ARG A 29 9.21 -32.80 -7.72
C ARG A 29 9.50 -31.74 -8.75
N TRP A 30 10.73 -31.30 -8.77
CA TRP A 30 11.28 -30.35 -9.74
C TRP A 30 12.69 -30.79 -10.15
N VAL A 31 13.17 -30.28 -11.26
CA VAL A 31 14.53 -30.53 -11.73
C VAL A 31 15.20 -29.24 -12.18
N ARG A 32 16.51 -29.22 -12.16
CA ARG A 32 17.31 -28.16 -12.80
C ARG A 32 17.16 -28.29 -14.30
N ALA A 33 16.87 -27.20 -15.00
CA ALA A 33 16.63 -27.14 -16.44
C ALA A 33 17.62 -26.17 -17.12
N GLY A 34 18.90 -26.32 -16.77
CA GLY A 34 19.96 -25.46 -17.31
C GLY A 34 20.01 -24.08 -16.63
N SER A 35 20.73 -23.17 -17.25
CA SER A 35 20.90 -21.79 -16.81
C SER A 35 21.00 -20.86 -18.01
N PHE A 36 20.82 -19.56 -17.81
CA PHE A 36 21.03 -18.54 -18.84
C PHE A 36 21.84 -17.36 -18.28
N ARG A 37 22.51 -16.65 -19.18
CA ARG A 37 23.24 -15.42 -18.83
C ARG A 37 22.30 -14.23 -18.83
N THR A 38 22.59 -13.26 -17.96
CA THR A 38 21.93 -11.97 -17.90
C THR A 38 22.96 -10.87 -17.73
N LEU A 39 22.67 -9.69 -18.23
CA LEU A 39 23.52 -8.49 -18.01
C LEU A 39 23.42 -7.97 -16.59
N ALA A 40 22.29 -8.25 -15.90
CA ALA A 40 22.12 -7.88 -14.50
C ALA A 40 22.81 -8.89 -13.57
N THR A 41 23.24 -8.43 -12.40
CA THR A 41 23.77 -9.30 -11.34
C THR A 41 22.69 -10.32 -10.90
N PRO A 42 23.01 -11.61 -10.75
CA PRO A 42 24.35 -12.23 -10.64
C PRO A 42 24.98 -12.73 -11.97
N GLY A 43 24.60 -12.25 -13.11
CA GLY A 43 25.19 -12.61 -14.41
C GLY A 43 24.75 -13.98 -14.95
N ARG A 44 24.49 -14.98 -14.11
CA ARG A 44 23.99 -16.31 -14.49
C ARG A 44 22.85 -16.74 -13.57
N ILE A 45 21.76 -17.20 -14.17
CA ILE A 45 20.51 -17.52 -13.50
C ILE A 45 20.18 -19.00 -13.69
N GLN A 46 19.95 -19.72 -12.60
CA GLN A 46 19.51 -21.11 -12.63
C GLN A 46 18.03 -21.21 -13.05
N ARG A 47 17.74 -22.13 -13.96
CA ARG A 47 16.38 -22.49 -14.38
C ARG A 47 15.94 -23.80 -13.74
N TYR A 48 14.63 -23.92 -13.54
CA TYR A 48 13.97 -25.08 -12.99
C TYR A 48 12.78 -25.50 -13.86
N LEU A 49 12.39 -26.74 -13.77
CA LEU A 49 11.18 -27.31 -14.37
C LEU A 49 10.35 -27.99 -13.28
N CYS A 50 9.09 -27.59 -13.12
CA CYS A 50 8.13 -28.32 -12.33
C CYS A 50 7.72 -29.62 -13.03
N ARG A 51 7.94 -30.78 -12.39
CA ARG A 51 7.59 -32.07 -12.98
C ARG A 51 6.07 -32.29 -13.10
N HIS A 52 5.28 -31.65 -12.24
CA HIS A 52 3.82 -31.77 -12.24
C HIS A 52 3.17 -30.96 -13.38
N CYS A 53 3.33 -29.63 -13.36
CA CYS A 53 2.67 -28.76 -14.34
C CYS A 53 3.52 -28.43 -15.57
N ARG A 54 4.73 -28.94 -15.65
CA ARG A 54 5.69 -28.79 -16.76
C ARG A 54 6.11 -27.34 -17.03
N ARG A 55 5.86 -26.42 -16.09
CA ARG A 55 6.26 -25.01 -16.22
C ARG A 55 7.73 -24.82 -15.89
N HIS A 56 8.43 -24.12 -16.78
CA HIS A 56 9.77 -23.61 -16.52
C HIS A 56 9.71 -22.32 -15.71
N PHE A 57 10.66 -22.14 -14.79
CA PHE A 57 10.84 -20.94 -13.99
C PHE A 57 12.31 -20.79 -13.61
N SER A 58 12.70 -19.72 -12.95
CA SER A 58 14.07 -19.48 -12.53
C SER A 58 14.14 -19.03 -11.07
N GLU A 59 15.33 -18.99 -10.50
CA GLU A 59 15.53 -18.47 -9.16
C GLU A 59 15.09 -17.00 -9.02
N GLN A 60 15.23 -16.20 -10.09
CA GLN A 60 14.75 -14.83 -10.12
C GLN A 60 13.24 -14.71 -9.95
N THR A 61 12.48 -15.75 -10.31
CA THR A 61 11.03 -15.77 -10.16
C THR A 61 10.60 -15.47 -8.71
N PHE A 62 11.44 -15.76 -7.73
CA PHE A 62 11.19 -15.56 -6.30
C PHE A 62 11.79 -14.27 -5.73
N ARG A 63 12.29 -13.37 -6.57
CA ARG A 63 12.79 -12.04 -6.19
C ARG A 63 11.80 -10.95 -6.56
N ALA A 64 11.63 -9.93 -5.74
CA ALA A 64 10.78 -8.79 -6.08
C ALA A 64 11.29 -8.04 -7.32
N SER A 65 12.57 -8.18 -7.63
CA SER A 65 13.20 -7.65 -8.85
C SER A 65 13.00 -8.51 -10.10
N TYR A 66 12.18 -9.57 -10.04
CA TYR A 66 11.91 -10.45 -11.17
C TYR A 66 11.57 -9.68 -12.44
N TRP A 67 12.26 -10.01 -13.55
CA TRP A 67 12.07 -9.39 -14.86
C TRP A 67 12.43 -7.90 -14.95
N LEU A 68 13.17 -7.35 -13.98
CA LEU A 68 13.73 -6.00 -14.08
C LEU A 68 15.05 -6.00 -14.86
N LYS A 69 15.23 -4.99 -15.72
CA LYS A 69 16.50 -4.76 -16.43
C LYS A 69 17.59 -4.24 -15.47
N CYS A 70 17.18 -3.37 -14.53
CA CYS A 70 18.04 -2.75 -13.52
C CYS A 70 17.50 -3.09 -12.12
N PRO A 71 17.72 -4.31 -11.59
CA PRO A 71 17.19 -4.76 -10.31
C PRO A 71 17.73 -3.96 -9.11
N GLU A 72 18.94 -3.40 -9.22
CA GLU A 72 19.63 -2.59 -8.22
C GLU A 72 18.88 -1.28 -7.90
N LEU A 73 18.12 -0.75 -8.85
CA LEU A 73 17.35 0.48 -8.67
C LEU A 73 16.16 0.31 -7.73
N LEU A 74 15.69 -0.92 -7.49
CA LEU A 74 14.47 -1.17 -6.74
C LEU A 74 14.54 -0.61 -5.32
N LEU A 75 15.63 -0.89 -4.60
CA LEU A 75 15.85 -0.42 -3.24
C LEU A 75 16.04 1.09 -3.19
N THR A 76 16.89 1.64 -4.06
CA THR A 76 17.17 3.08 -4.13
C THR A 76 15.90 3.88 -4.40
N VAL A 77 15.09 3.45 -5.35
CA VAL A 77 13.79 4.10 -5.65
C VAL A 77 12.86 4.03 -4.44
N ALA A 78 12.76 2.89 -3.74
CA ALA A 78 11.95 2.78 -2.52
C ALA A 78 12.39 3.77 -1.44
N GLN A 79 13.69 3.86 -1.17
CA GLN A 79 14.27 4.79 -0.20
C GLN A 79 13.98 6.26 -0.56
N ARG A 80 14.16 6.66 -1.83
CA ARG A 80 13.88 8.02 -2.30
C ARG A 80 12.40 8.38 -2.22
N LEU A 81 11.51 7.44 -2.48
CA LEU A 81 10.06 7.67 -2.40
C LEU A 81 9.59 7.98 -0.97
N VAL A 82 10.16 7.34 0.06
CA VAL A 82 9.83 7.64 1.47
C VAL A 82 10.65 8.80 2.04
N SER A 83 11.59 9.33 1.26
CA SER A 83 12.39 10.53 1.56
C SER A 83 11.92 11.76 0.81
N CYS A 84 10.62 11.85 0.55
CA CYS A 84 9.96 13.02 -0.06
C CYS A 84 10.44 13.38 -1.48
N SER A 85 10.91 12.41 -2.26
CA SER A 85 11.34 12.66 -3.64
C SER A 85 10.21 12.42 -4.64
N GLY A 86 10.09 13.31 -5.63
CA GLY A 86 9.17 13.14 -6.77
C GLY A 86 9.80 12.28 -7.87
N PHE A 87 8.97 11.65 -8.72
CA PHE A 87 9.44 10.74 -9.78
C PHE A 87 10.49 11.38 -10.72
N ARG A 88 10.29 12.64 -11.11
CA ARG A 88 11.25 13.35 -11.97
C ARG A 88 12.56 13.72 -11.25
N GLN A 89 12.53 13.90 -9.94
CA GLN A 89 13.74 14.13 -9.14
C GLN A 89 14.57 12.84 -9.11
N ILE A 90 13.94 11.72 -8.74
CA ILE A 90 14.57 10.39 -8.72
C ILE A 90 15.12 10.02 -10.11
N SER A 91 14.34 10.30 -11.16
CA SER A 91 14.73 10.06 -12.57
C SER A 91 16.02 10.79 -12.94
N ARG A 92 16.14 12.07 -12.58
CA ARG A 92 17.37 12.85 -12.84
C ARG A 92 18.56 12.38 -12.02
N GLU A 93 18.33 12.03 -10.75
CA GLU A 93 19.39 11.55 -9.86
C GLU A 93 19.98 10.20 -10.32
N LEU A 94 19.12 9.31 -10.82
CA LEU A 94 19.52 7.95 -11.21
C LEU A 94 19.79 7.80 -12.71
N ASP A 95 19.71 8.88 -13.47
CA ASP A 95 19.84 8.92 -14.93
C ASP A 95 18.97 7.88 -15.64
N VAL A 96 17.70 7.80 -15.25
CA VAL A 96 16.71 6.90 -15.85
C VAL A 96 15.46 7.65 -16.27
N SER A 97 14.64 7.04 -17.13
CA SER A 97 13.37 7.68 -17.53
C SER A 97 12.40 7.79 -16.34
N PRO A 98 11.57 8.86 -16.26
CA PRO A 98 10.51 8.96 -15.25
C PRO A 98 9.53 7.79 -15.30
N GLN A 99 9.35 7.16 -16.46
CA GLN A 99 8.51 5.99 -16.64
C GLN A 99 9.09 4.75 -15.94
N THR A 100 10.43 4.61 -15.92
CA THR A 100 11.12 3.57 -15.15
C THR A 100 10.83 3.72 -13.65
N VAL A 101 10.97 4.93 -13.11
CA VAL A 101 10.68 5.21 -11.70
C VAL A 101 9.21 4.95 -11.37
N LEU A 102 8.28 5.36 -12.25
CA LEU A 102 6.86 5.07 -12.09
C LEU A 102 6.57 3.56 -12.06
N GLY A 103 7.18 2.81 -12.97
CA GLY A 103 7.05 1.34 -13.02
C GLY A 103 7.58 0.64 -11.76
N LEU A 104 8.75 1.09 -11.26
CA LEU A 104 9.33 0.59 -10.02
C LEU A 104 8.45 0.96 -8.81
N SER A 105 7.97 2.20 -8.73
CA SER A 105 7.04 2.63 -7.67
C SER A 105 5.76 1.78 -7.63
N ALA A 106 5.17 1.50 -8.79
CA ALA A 106 3.99 0.65 -8.88
C ALA A 106 4.26 -0.80 -8.42
N ARG A 107 5.42 -1.35 -8.75
CA ARG A 107 5.85 -2.67 -8.31
C ARG A 107 6.07 -2.71 -6.80
N ILE A 108 6.82 -1.74 -6.26
CA ILE A 108 7.11 -1.61 -4.83
C ILE A 108 5.81 -1.49 -4.03
N GLY A 109 4.91 -0.60 -4.44
CA GLY A 109 3.64 -0.39 -3.73
C GLY A 109 2.79 -1.65 -3.68
N ARG A 110 2.67 -2.39 -4.78
CA ARG A 110 1.93 -3.66 -4.81
C ARG A 110 2.59 -4.75 -3.98
N HIS A 111 3.91 -4.83 -3.99
CA HIS A 111 4.66 -5.74 -3.13
C HIS A 111 4.43 -5.40 -1.64
N CYS A 112 4.47 -4.12 -1.28
CA CYS A 112 4.19 -3.64 0.07
C CYS A 112 2.75 -3.95 0.51
N LEU A 113 1.77 -3.85 -0.38
CA LEU A 113 0.39 -4.26 -0.08
C LEU A 113 0.31 -5.75 0.28
N LEU A 114 0.95 -6.63 -0.49
CA LEU A 114 1.01 -8.07 -0.16
C LEU A 114 1.75 -8.30 1.16
N PHE A 115 2.86 -7.59 1.38
CA PHE A 115 3.61 -7.68 2.63
C PHE A 115 2.76 -7.27 3.83
N HIS A 116 2.03 -6.18 3.72
CA HIS A 116 1.11 -5.70 4.76
C HIS A 116 0.03 -6.74 5.06
N GLU A 117 -0.70 -7.24 4.04
CA GLU A 117 -1.76 -8.23 4.24
C GLU A 117 -1.25 -9.54 4.85
N ARG A 118 -0.06 -9.97 4.47
CA ARG A 118 0.56 -11.16 5.05
C ARG A 118 0.83 -11.04 6.55
N HIS A 119 1.17 -9.84 7.01
CA HIS A 119 1.56 -9.58 8.41
C HIS A 119 0.46 -8.89 9.21
N ARG A 120 -0.60 -8.41 8.57
CA ARG A 120 -1.70 -7.73 9.25
C ARG A 120 -2.29 -8.62 10.34
N PRO A 121 -2.51 -8.09 11.57
CA PRO A 121 -3.18 -8.83 12.63
C PRO A 121 -4.61 -9.19 12.18
N LYS A 122 -5.05 -10.38 12.57
CA LYS A 122 -6.39 -10.91 12.31
C LYS A 122 -6.96 -11.40 13.64
N GLY A 123 -8.24 -11.16 13.88
CA GLY A 123 -8.89 -11.49 15.13
C GLY A 123 -9.14 -10.26 15.99
N GLU A 124 -9.21 -10.45 17.31
CA GLU A 124 -9.57 -9.38 18.24
C GLU A 124 -8.59 -8.20 18.22
N LEU A 125 -9.15 -7.01 18.36
CA LEU A 125 -8.37 -5.77 18.43
C LEU A 125 -7.86 -5.57 19.87
N THR A 126 -6.59 -5.34 20.02
CA THR A 126 -5.92 -5.23 21.33
C THR A 126 -5.82 -3.80 21.86
N GLU A 127 -6.24 -2.83 21.06
CA GLU A 127 -6.19 -1.41 21.40
C GLU A 127 -7.29 -0.61 20.70
N PRO A 128 -7.69 0.56 21.24
CA PRO A 128 -8.55 1.49 20.53
C PRO A 128 -7.93 1.95 19.22
N LEU A 129 -8.78 2.17 18.22
CA LEU A 129 -8.38 2.64 16.91
C LEU A 129 -8.72 4.12 16.74
N ALA A 130 -7.92 4.83 15.98
CA ALA A 130 -8.22 6.17 15.48
C ALA A 130 -8.36 6.13 13.96
N LEU A 131 -9.36 6.84 13.44
CA LEU A 131 -9.63 6.96 12.02
C LEU A 131 -9.76 8.43 11.64
N ASP A 132 -9.12 8.81 10.55
CA ASP A 132 -9.28 10.10 9.90
C ASP A 132 -9.08 9.96 8.39
N GLY A 133 -9.50 10.98 7.66
CA GLY A 133 -9.36 11.07 6.23
C GLY A 133 -8.54 12.28 5.78
N PHE A 134 -7.42 12.07 5.11
CA PHE A 134 -6.70 13.18 4.52
C PHE A 134 -7.05 13.40 3.04
N VAL A 135 -7.26 14.67 2.69
CA VAL A 135 -7.60 15.05 1.32
C VAL A 135 -6.32 15.21 0.50
N SER A 136 -6.30 14.55 -0.65
CA SER A 136 -5.37 14.71 -1.75
C SER A 136 -6.16 15.03 -3.02
N PHE A 137 -5.53 14.98 -4.18
CA PHE A 137 -6.23 15.10 -5.45
C PHE A 137 -5.49 14.35 -6.55
N GLU A 138 -6.25 13.94 -7.56
CA GLU A 138 -5.74 13.34 -8.77
C GLU A 138 -5.96 14.29 -9.96
N TRP A 139 -5.11 14.23 -10.96
CA TRP A 139 -5.18 15.04 -12.19
C TRP A 139 -5.18 16.55 -11.96
N SER A 140 -6.11 17.06 -11.14
CA SER A 140 -6.20 18.47 -10.79
C SER A 140 -6.95 18.68 -9.48
N GLN A 141 -6.86 19.89 -8.93
CA GLN A 141 -7.59 20.28 -7.71
C GLN A 141 -9.14 20.15 -7.80
N TYR A 142 -9.69 19.89 -8.99
CA TYR A 142 -11.12 19.69 -9.20
C TYR A 142 -11.57 18.23 -9.00
N HIS A 143 -10.61 17.33 -8.84
CA HIS A 143 -10.83 15.91 -8.57
C HIS A 143 -10.15 15.53 -7.24
N PRO A 144 -10.66 16.04 -6.11
CA PRO A 144 -10.12 15.67 -4.81
C PRO A 144 -10.48 14.22 -4.51
N THR A 145 -9.55 13.56 -3.82
CA THR A 145 -9.70 12.22 -3.28
C THR A 145 -9.38 12.27 -1.80
N GLN A 146 -10.10 11.51 -1.01
CA GLN A 146 -9.86 11.40 0.43
C GLN A 146 -9.38 9.99 0.73
N PHE A 147 -8.23 9.87 1.39
CA PHE A 147 -7.72 8.61 1.90
C PHE A 147 -8.15 8.45 3.34
N HIS A 148 -8.90 7.40 3.64
CA HIS A 148 -9.35 7.04 4.98
C HIS A 148 -8.36 6.07 5.55
N ILE A 149 -7.78 6.37 6.71
CA ILE A 149 -6.74 5.56 7.33
C ILE A 149 -7.16 5.19 8.75
N VAL A 150 -6.88 3.94 9.13
CA VAL A 150 -7.08 3.43 10.49
C VAL A 150 -5.73 3.14 11.12
N VAL A 151 -5.52 3.63 12.34
CA VAL A 151 -4.29 3.47 13.10
C VAL A 151 -4.59 3.08 14.54
N GLY A 152 -3.77 2.19 15.12
CA GLY A 152 -3.81 1.88 16.55
C GLY A 152 -3.34 3.07 17.38
N GLN A 153 -4.07 3.44 18.43
CA GLN A 153 -3.77 4.62 19.22
C GLN A 153 -2.46 4.52 20.00
N ARG A 154 -2.15 3.34 20.54
CA ARG A 154 -0.96 3.11 21.38
C ARG A 154 0.25 2.67 20.58
N SER A 155 0.03 1.79 19.63
CA SER A 155 1.09 1.22 18.78
C SER A 155 1.48 2.14 17.64
N HIS A 156 0.58 3.02 17.18
CA HIS A 156 0.65 3.76 15.92
C HIS A 156 0.76 2.84 14.69
N TYR A 157 0.34 1.58 14.83
CA TYR A 157 0.31 0.65 13.71
C TYR A 157 -0.80 1.02 12.73
N ILE A 158 -0.43 1.17 11.47
CA ILE A 158 -1.39 1.50 10.41
C ILE A 158 -2.03 0.19 9.97
N HIS A 159 -3.33 0.02 10.26
CA HIS A 159 -4.08 -1.18 9.89
C HIS A 159 -4.43 -1.23 8.40
N GLY A 160 -4.46 -0.09 7.74
CA GLY A 160 -4.67 0.02 6.31
C GLY A 160 -5.42 1.28 5.93
N PHE A 161 -5.79 1.35 4.66
CA PHE A 161 -6.54 2.49 4.12
C PHE A 161 -7.45 2.08 2.96
N THR A 162 -8.45 2.95 2.71
CA THR A 162 -9.23 3.02 1.47
C THR A 162 -9.22 4.44 0.94
N ASP A 163 -9.78 4.68 -0.22
CA ASP A 163 -9.92 6.01 -0.79
C ASP A 163 -11.30 6.22 -1.40
N SER A 164 -11.79 7.45 -1.34
CA SER A 164 -13.04 7.89 -1.96
C SER A 164 -12.81 9.10 -2.86
N GLU A 165 -13.64 9.22 -3.91
CA GLU A 165 -13.76 10.46 -4.64
C GLU A 165 -14.65 11.40 -3.86
N VAL A 166 -14.19 12.63 -3.66
CA VAL A 166 -14.99 13.64 -2.98
C VAL A 166 -15.21 14.85 -3.88
N ARG A 167 -16.31 15.53 -3.66
CA ARG A 167 -16.61 16.75 -4.39
C ARG A 167 -15.71 17.88 -3.90
N ARG A 168 -15.13 18.66 -4.82
CA ARG A 168 -14.41 19.86 -4.42
C ARG A 168 -15.32 20.81 -3.64
N SER A 169 -14.93 21.11 -2.43
CA SER A 169 -15.61 22.01 -1.49
C SER A 169 -14.72 23.22 -1.14
N GLY A 170 -15.12 24.00 -0.18
CA GLY A 170 -14.40 25.18 0.29
C GLY A 170 -14.64 26.42 -0.59
N THR A 171 -13.92 27.50 -0.28
CA THR A 171 -14.04 28.79 -0.96
C THR A 171 -13.56 28.70 -2.40
N MET A 172 -14.38 29.12 -3.33
CA MET A 172 -14.09 29.13 -4.77
C MET A 172 -14.52 30.44 -5.42
N ARG A 173 -13.67 30.98 -6.29
CA ARG A 173 -14.01 32.11 -7.18
C ARG A 173 -15.08 31.69 -8.21
N ALA A 174 -15.81 32.64 -8.78
CA ALA A 174 -16.88 32.37 -9.76
C ALA A 174 -16.37 31.51 -10.96
N GLY A 175 -15.20 31.82 -11.53
CA GLY A 175 -14.59 31.03 -12.60
C GLY A 175 -14.26 29.57 -12.18
N GLN A 176 -13.84 29.37 -10.94
CA GLN A 176 -13.58 28.03 -10.41
C GLN A 176 -14.87 27.22 -10.23
N ARG A 177 -15.97 27.87 -9.79
CA ARG A 177 -17.30 27.23 -9.69
C ARG A 177 -17.80 26.80 -11.07
N ARG A 178 -17.71 27.70 -12.08
CA ARG A 178 -18.07 27.37 -13.48
C ARG A 178 -17.24 26.19 -14.03
N LYS A 179 -15.91 26.20 -13.81
CA LYS A 179 -15.04 25.11 -14.25
C LYS A 179 -15.39 23.80 -13.57
N ARG A 180 -15.67 23.79 -12.24
CA ARG A 180 -16.14 22.61 -11.54
C ARG A 180 -17.43 22.05 -12.15
N ALA A 181 -18.45 22.92 -12.34
CA ALA A 181 -19.72 22.51 -12.92
C ALA A 181 -19.55 21.88 -14.31
N ARG A 182 -18.69 22.47 -15.18
CA ARG A 182 -18.37 21.89 -16.49
C ARG A 182 -17.72 20.52 -16.40
N LEU A 183 -16.78 20.32 -15.46
CA LEU A 183 -16.11 19.03 -15.27
C LEU A 183 -17.05 17.97 -14.66
N GLU A 184 -17.95 18.39 -13.77
CA GLU A 184 -19.01 17.52 -13.22
C GLU A 184 -20.01 17.08 -14.31
N ALA A 185 -20.36 17.96 -15.25
CA ALA A 185 -21.20 17.61 -16.39
C ALA A 185 -20.50 16.62 -17.35
N LEU A 186 -19.19 16.78 -17.57
CA LEU A 186 -18.41 15.93 -18.48
C LEU A 186 -18.07 14.55 -17.88
N HIS A 187 -17.66 14.50 -16.61
CA HIS A 187 -17.13 13.29 -15.97
C HIS A 187 -18.06 12.70 -14.90
N GLY A 188 -19.19 13.31 -14.64
CA GLY A 188 -20.11 12.96 -13.56
C GLY A 188 -19.69 13.57 -12.22
N ARG A 189 -20.63 13.65 -11.31
CA ARG A 189 -20.42 14.07 -9.92
C ARG A 189 -19.98 12.86 -9.07
N PRO A 190 -19.04 13.03 -8.12
CA PRO A 190 -18.74 12.00 -7.14
C PRO A 190 -19.98 11.57 -6.35
N ASP A 191 -20.06 10.31 -5.98
CA ASP A 191 -21.10 9.80 -5.08
C ASP A 191 -21.01 10.51 -3.71
N PRO A 192 -22.08 11.16 -3.24
CA PRO A 192 -22.08 11.85 -1.96
C PRO A 192 -21.86 10.89 -0.75
N ARG A 193 -22.14 9.60 -0.92
CA ARG A 193 -21.92 8.57 0.11
C ARG A 193 -20.61 7.82 -0.05
N SER A 194 -19.71 8.27 -0.91
CA SER A 194 -18.44 7.59 -1.18
C SER A 194 -17.58 7.44 0.07
N VAL A 195 -17.54 8.45 0.94
CA VAL A 195 -16.82 8.42 2.23
C VAL A 195 -17.41 7.35 3.14
N GLU A 196 -18.73 7.39 3.37
CA GLU A 196 -19.45 6.39 4.17
C GLU A 196 -19.17 4.95 3.73
N HIS A 197 -19.28 4.69 2.41
CA HIS A 197 -19.07 3.35 1.84
C HIS A 197 -17.62 2.87 1.99
N GLU A 198 -16.65 3.73 1.71
CA GLU A 198 -15.23 3.37 1.76
C GLU A 198 -14.73 3.24 3.20
N VAL A 199 -15.22 4.04 4.13
CA VAL A 199 -14.93 3.90 5.57
C VAL A 199 -15.53 2.59 6.11
N ALA A 200 -16.80 2.29 5.79
CA ALA A 200 -17.41 1.01 6.18
C ALA A 200 -16.65 -0.20 5.61
N THR A 201 -16.18 -0.09 4.37
CA THR A 201 -15.37 -1.13 3.73
C THR A 201 -14.02 -1.31 4.44
N LEU A 202 -13.33 -0.21 4.77
CA LEU A 202 -12.08 -0.24 5.51
C LEU A 202 -12.26 -0.87 6.89
N LEU A 203 -13.29 -0.46 7.62
CA LEU A 203 -13.57 -0.98 8.96
C LEU A 203 -13.88 -2.48 8.91
N ARG A 204 -14.69 -2.98 7.94
CA ARG A 204 -14.90 -4.43 7.76
C ARG A 204 -13.59 -5.20 7.52
N ILE A 205 -12.66 -4.62 6.75
CA ILE A 205 -11.35 -5.25 6.52
C ILE A 205 -10.54 -5.30 7.82
N VAL A 206 -10.50 -4.20 8.56
CA VAL A 206 -9.68 -4.06 9.78
C VAL A 206 -10.23 -4.90 10.91
N THR A 207 -11.56 -4.98 11.05
CA THR A 207 -12.25 -5.71 12.12
C THR A 207 -12.60 -7.16 11.74
N ALA A 208 -12.05 -7.67 10.63
CA ALA A 208 -12.29 -9.05 10.24
C ALA A 208 -11.80 -10.05 11.31
N GLY A 209 -12.74 -10.74 11.96
CA GLY A 209 -12.47 -11.66 13.05
C GLY A 209 -12.47 -11.02 14.45
N ALA A 210 -12.75 -9.72 14.56
CA ALA A 210 -12.99 -9.06 15.84
C ALA A 210 -14.48 -9.09 16.21
N THR A 211 -14.76 -9.09 17.50
CA THR A 211 -16.13 -8.99 18.05
C THR A 211 -16.42 -7.61 18.62
N HIS A 212 -15.39 -6.87 18.99
CA HIS A 212 -15.49 -5.53 19.59
C HIS A 212 -14.64 -4.52 18.83
N LEU A 213 -15.13 -3.28 18.73
CA LEU A 213 -14.42 -2.13 18.17
C LEU A 213 -14.58 -0.90 19.07
N GLU A 214 -13.47 -0.38 19.60
CA GLU A 214 -13.41 0.98 20.14
C GLU A 214 -12.76 1.88 19.08
N LEU A 215 -13.53 2.87 18.58
CA LEU A 215 -13.11 3.76 17.50
C LEU A 215 -13.22 5.22 17.89
N HIS A 216 -12.14 5.97 17.67
CA HIS A 216 -12.11 7.42 17.87
C HIS A 216 -12.00 8.12 16.51
N THR A 217 -12.85 9.12 16.28
CA THR A 217 -12.86 9.93 15.06
C THR A 217 -13.09 11.40 15.39
N ASP A 218 -12.96 12.27 14.38
CA ASP A 218 -13.55 13.60 14.48
C ASP A 218 -15.09 13.56 14.35
N GLU A 219 -15.72 14.75 14.33
CA GLU A 219 -17.17 14.93 14.32
C GLU A 219 -17.78 14.75 12.90
N HIS A 220 -17.08 14.16 11.92
CA HIS A 220 -17.60 14.01 10.57
C HIS A 220 -18.78 13.03 10.52
N GLN A 221 -19.92 13.47 9.96
CA GLN A 221 -21.19 12.74 9.98
C GLN A 221 -21.18 11.39 9.25
N ASP A 222 -20.25 11.15 8.33
CA ASP A 222 -20.18 9.90 7.60
C ASP A 222 -19.64 8.74 8.44
N TYR A 223 -18.92 9.02 9.54
CA TYR A 223 -18.39 7.96 10.42
C TYR A 223 -19.47 7.18 11.16
N PRO A 224 -20.44 7.82 11.85
CA PRO A 224 -21.57 7.08 12.45
C PRO A 224 -22.37 6.28 11.41
N ARG A 225 -22.57 6.82 10.21
CA ARG A 225 -23.27 6.13 9.12
C ARG A 225 -22.50 4.89 8.62
N ALA A 226 -21.17 5.00 8.53
CA ALA A 226 -20.31 3.87 8.17
C ALA A 226 -20.35 2.78 9.26
N LEU A 227 -20.31 3.15 10.53
CA LEU A 227 -20.40 2.23 11.67
C LEU A 227 -21.73 1.47 11.69
N ALA A 228 -22.84 2.13 11.39
CA ALA A 228 -24.15 1.48 11.29
C ALA A 228 -24.22 0.35 10.24
N ARG A 229 -23.22 0.28 9.33
CA ARG A 229 -23.09 -0.80 8.32
C ARG A 229 -22.27 -1.99 8.81
N LEU A 230 -21.78 -2.00 10.05
CA LEU A 230 -20.90 -3.03 10.61
C LEU A 230 -21.67 -4.06 11.44
N GLY A 231 -22.72 -4.66 10.87
CA GLY A 231 -23.59 -5.60 11.58
C GLY A 231 -22.92 -6.93 12.00
N HIS A 232 -21.63 -7.11 11.73
CA HIS A 232 -20.87 -8.31 12.14
C HIS A 232 -20.21 -8.16 13.52
N LEU A 233 -20.15 -6.95 14.08
CA LEU A 233 -19.57 -6.68 15.41
C LEU A 233 -20.63 -6.84 16.50
N ALA A 234 -20.26 -7.49 17.60
CA ALA A 234 -21.11 -7.63 18.78
C ALA A 234 -21.25 -6.30 19.53
N SER A 235 -20.17 -5.50 19.56
CA SER A 235 -20.20 -4.18 20.16
C SER A 235 -19.30 -3.18 19.46
N VAL A 236 -19.75 -1.93 19.40
CA VAL A 236 -19.01 -0.80 18.83
C VAL A 236 -19.10 0.39 19.79
N GLU A 237 -17.94 0.79 20.31
CA GLU A 237 -17.80 2.05 21.06
C GLU A 237 -17.24 3.12 20.14
N HIS A 238 -18.07 4.10 19.79
CA HIS A 238 -17.65 5.23 18.97
C HIS A 238 -17.53 6.49 19.82
N ARG A 239 -16.34 7.07 19.84
CA ARG A 239 -16.06 8.33 20.55
C ARG A 239 -15.65 9.40 19.55
N THR A 240 -16.40 10.47 19.50
CA THR A 240 -16.11 11.64 18.67
C THR A 240 -15.29 12.66 19.45
N ILE A 241 -14.25 13.17 18.83
CA ILE A 241 -13.33 14.15 19.40
C ILE A 241 -13.51 15.48 18.67
N SER A 242 -13.79 16.54 19.41
CA SER A 242 -13.96 17.86 18.81
C SER A 242 -12.71 18.33 18.06
N SER A 243 -12.91 18.90 16.91
CA SER A 243 -11.86 19.51 16.09
C SER A 243 -11.12 20.66 16.80
N ARG A 244 -11.73 21.20 17.88
CA ARG A 244 -11.18 22.26 18.74
C ARG A 244 -10.32 21.70 19.89
N ALA A 245 -10.35 20.40 20.15
CA ALA A 245 -9.52 19.76 21.18
C ALA A 245 -8.03 19.96 20.90
N LEU A 246 -7.26 20.14 21.96
CA LEU A 246 -5.80 20.26 21.87
C LEU A 246 -5.23 19.01 21.15
N ARG A 247 -4.30 19.23 20.22
CA ARG A 247 -3.66 18.16 19.42
C ARG A 247 -2.34 17.72 20.05
N ASP A 248 -2.33 17.53 21.37
CA ASP A 248 -1.19 17.01 22.12
C ASP A 248 -1.20 15.47 22.19
N THR A 249 -0.25 14.90 22.90
CA THR A 249 -0.10 13.44 23.07
C THR A 249 -1.21 12.77 23.86
N ARG A 250 -2.07 13.54 24.55
CA ARG A 250 -3.23 13.05 25.29
C ARG A 250 -4.48 12.97 24.42
N ASN A 251 -4.46 13.64 23.27
CA ASN A 251 -5.59 13.60 22.34
C ASN A 251 -5.74 12.19 21.76
N PRO A 252 -6.92 11.56 21.84
CA PRO A 252 -7.16 10.22 21.28
C PRO A 252 -6.87 10.12 19.77
N LEU A 253 -6.92 11.25 19.04
CA LEU A 253 -6.57 11.32 17.63
C LEU A 253 -5.08 11.65 17.37
N PHE A 254 -4.23 11.69 18.41
CA PHE A 254 -2.81 12.04 18.24
C PHE A 254 -2.10 11.13 17.25
N ALA A 255 -2.33 9.82 17.32
CA ALA A 255 -1.68 8.84 16.44
C ALA A 255 -1.98 9.10 14.96
N ILE A 256 -3.25 9.38 14.62
CA ILE A 256 -3.66 9.65 13.24
C ILE A 256 -3.23 11.05 12.79
N ASN A 257 -3.31 12.07 13.64
CA ASN A 257 -2.82 13.42 13.33
C ASN A 257 -1.31 13.43 13.04
N LEU A 258 -0.52 12.68 13.84
CA LEU A 258 0.91 12.50 13.61
C LEU A 258 1.17 11.74 12.29
N LEU A 259 0.36 10.74 12.00
CA LEU A 259 0.48 9.99 10.76
C LEU A 259 0.23 10.87 9.54
N ASP A 260 -0.79 11.71 9.55
CA ASP A 260 -1.08 12.66 8.47
C ASP A 260 0.11 13.61 8.23
N LEU A 261 0.71 14.09 9.30
CA LEU A 261 1.91 14.92 9.22
C LEU A 261 3.08 14.14 8.59
N LEU A 262 3.30 12.89 8.99
CA LEU A 262 4.35 12.03 8.44
C LEU A 262 4.11 11.69 6.96
N ILE A 263 2.86 11.45 6.55
CA ILE A 263 2.49 11.22 5.14
C ILE A 263 2.86 12.44 4.30
N ARG A 264 2.53 13.65 4.78
CA ARG A 264 2.85 14.90 4.09
C ARG A 264 4.34 15.22 4.10
N HIS A 265 5.03 14.87 5.17
CA HIS A 265 6.48 15.05 5.30
C HIS A 265 7.26 14.09 4.39
N SER A 266 6.90 12.81 4.37
CA SER A 266 7.65 11.76 3.66
C SER A 266 7.19 11.54 2.22
N GLY A 267 5.97 11.92 1.87
CA GLY A 267 5.39 11.73 0.54
C GLY A 267 5.31 13.01 -0.28
N ALA A 268 6.20 13.22 -1.24
CA ALA A 268 6.20 14.41 -2.09
C ALA A 268 4.85 14.67 -2.78
N ASN A 269 4.09 13.61 -3.07
CA ASN A 269 2.78 13.68 -3.75
C ASN A 269 1.61 14.00 -2.82
N HIS A 270 1.82 13.98 -1.50
CA HIS A 270 0.77 14.21 -0.50
C HIS A 270 0.91 15.55 0.22
N LYS A 271 1.90 16.37 -0.11
CA LYS A 271 1.98 17.73 0.40
C LYS A 271 0.76 18.55 -0.05
N ARG A 272 0.32 19.48 0.79
CA ARG A 272 -0.86 20.33 0.50
C ARG A 272 -0.67 21.13 -0.78
N GLU A 273 0.52 21.72 -0.96
CA GLU A 273 0.91 22.45 -2.16
C GLU A 273 2.11 21.77 -2.78
N THR A 274 1.91 21.08 -3.89
CA THR A 274 2.98 20.36 -4.59
C THR A 274 2.69 20.27 -6.08
N ILE A 275 3.76 20.42 -6.88
CA ILE A 275 3.74 20.07 -8.29
C ILE A 275 3.93 18.57 -8.53
N ALA A 276 4.34 17.83 -7.49
CA ALA A 276 4.61 16.40 -7.53
C ALA A 276 3.38 15.53 -7.25
N PHE A 277 2.17 16.11 -7.20
CA PHE A 277 0.93 15.39 -6.95
C PHE A 277 0.71 14.24 -7.94
N SER A 278 0.02 13.22 -7.50
CA SER A 278 -0.25 12.04 -8.32
C SER A 278 -1.29 12.38 -9.40
N LYS A 279 -0.94 12.17 -10.66
CA LYS A 279 -1.89 12.36 -11.78
C LYS A 279 -2.98 11.28 -11.76
N ARG A 280 -2.70 10.13 -11.18
CA ARG A 280 -3.62 9.00 -11.05
C ARG A 280 -3.74 8.59 -9.59
N ARG A 281 -4.97 8.32 -9.14
CA ARG A 281 -5.29 7.83 -7.81
C ARG A 281 -4.58 6.50 -7.51
N GLN A 282 -4.54 5.59 -8.48
CA GLN A 282 -3.78 4.35 -8.37
C GLN A 282 -2.31 4.59 -7.96
N SER A 283 -1.63 5.56 -8.56
CA SER A 283 -0.23 5.87 -8.22
C SER A 283 -0.08 6.48 -6.83
N ALA A 284 -1.07 7.22 -6.35
CA ALA A 284 -1.08 7.72 -4.98
C ALA A 284 -1.20 6.56 -3.98
N ALA A 285 -2.13 5.63 -4.22
CA ALA A 285 -2.31 4.44 -3.38
C ALA A 285 -1.05 3.55 -3.36
N GLU A 286 -0.41 3.31 -4.50
CA GLU A 286 0.83 2.51 -4.58
C GLU A 286 1.95 3.12 -3.73
N ARG A 287 2.12 4.45 -3.75
CA ARG A 287 3.10 5.15 -2.90
C ARG A 287 2.72 5.12 -1.43
N LEU A 288 1.43 5.22 -1.13
CA LEU A 288 0.95 5.16 0.25
C LEU A 288 1.16 3.75 0.85
N TRP A 289 0.99 2.66 0.08
CA TRP A 289 1.31 1.30 0.55
C TRP A 289 2.79 1.13 0.90
N LEU A 290 3.71 1.72 0.13
CA LEU A 290 5.13 1.75 0.52
C LEU A 290 5.33 2.48 1.85
N LEU A 291 4.70 3.64 2.02
CA LEU A 291 4.81 4.42 3.25
C LEU A 291 4.23 3.67 4.45
N VAL A 292 3.07 3.00 4.30
CA VAL A 292 2.46 2.15 5.33
C VAL A 292 3.44 1.09 5.82
N VAL A 293 4.02 0.33 4.90
CA VAL A 293 4.96 -0.75 5.25
C VAL A 293 6.25 -0.18 5.86
N TRP A 294 6.79 0.88 5.29
CA TRP A 294 7.98 1.54 5.82
C TRP A 294 7.73 2.09 7.24
N ARG A 295 6.59 2.75 7.49
CA ARG A 295 6.24 3.27 8.81
C ARG A 295 6.03 2.16 9.83
N ASN A 296 5.29 1.11 9.45
CA ASN A 296 4.96 0.01 10.36
C ASN A 296 6.18 -0.84 10.72
N HIS A 297 7.05 -1.15 9.76
CA HIS A 297 8.03 -2.22 9.94
C HIS A 297 9.50 -1.76 9.89
N VAL A 298 9.79 -0.58 9.33
CA VAL A 298 11.16 -0.09 9.11
C VAL A 298 11.49 1.12 9.97
N LYS A 299 10.63 2.15 9.94
CA LYS A 299 10.84 3.38 10.71
C LYS A 299 10.61 3.12 12.20
N SER A 300 11.51 3.65 13.03
CA SER A 300 11.33 3.62 14.49
C SER A 300 10.04 4.33 14.89
N PHE A 301 9.42 3.84 15.94
CA PHE A 301 8.27 4.48 16.57
C PHE A 301 8.63 5.91 17.02
N SER A 302 9.77 6.08 17.65
CA SER A 302 10.33 7.34 18.12
C SER A 302 11.73 7.54 17.57
N GLU A 303 12.09 8.77 17.18
CA GLU A 303 13.45 9.11 16.78
C GLU A 303 14.43 9.18 17.98
N ARG A 304 13.90 9.40 19.17
CA ARG A 304 14.72 9.42 20.42
C ARG A 304 15.00 7.99 20.90
N LYS A 305 13.97 7.13 20.92
CA LYS A 305 14.09 5.72 21.32
C LYS A 305 13.94 4.85 20.07
N ARG A 306 15.06 4.41 19.52
CA ARG A 306 15.08 3.62 18.28
C ARG A 306 14.94 2.12 18.55
N ASP A 307 14.22 1.74 19.58
CA ASP A 307 14.06 0.38 20.11
C ASP A 307 13.01 -0.44 19.35
N ALA A 308 11.90 0.19 18.97
CA ALA A 308 10.77 -0.51 18.40
C ALA A 308 10.19 0.21 17.15
N THR A 309 9.47 -0.55 16.34
CA THR A 309 8.61 -0.04 15.25
C THR A 309 7.13 -0.12 15.68
N PRO A 310 6.20 0.54 15.00
CA PRO A 310 4.77 0.35 15.23
C PRO A 310 4.32 -1.12 15.16
N ALA A 311 4.83 -1.90 14.22
CA ALA A 311 4.51 -3.32 14.10
C ALA A 311 5.01 -4.14 15.31
N MET A 312 6.16 -3.80 15.87
CA MET A 312 6.67 -4.44 17.09
C MET A 312 5.81 -4.07 18.29
N ARG A 313 5.40 -2.83 18.41
CA ARG A 313 4.51 -2.37 19.50
C ARG A 313 3.10 -2.96 19.43
N ALA A 314 2.62 -3.23 18.22
CA ALA A 314 1.33 -3.90 18.01
C ALA A 314 1.42 -5.44 18.15
N GLY A 315 2.58 -6.00 18.46
CA GLY A 315 2.78 -7.45 18.54
C GLY A 315 2.74 -8.16 17.18
N VAL A 316 2.80 -7.42 16.09
CA VAL A 316 2.74 -7.95 14.71
C VAL A 316 4.09 -8.50 14.25
N SER A 317 5.17 -8.01 14.82
CA SER A 317 6.54 -8.42 14.48
C SER A 317 7.44 -8.39 15.70
N GLU A 318 8.27 -9.41 15.85
CA GLU A 318 9.27 -9.49 16.90
C GLU A 318 10.52 -8.64 16.62
N ARG A 319 10.72 -8.24 15.36
CA ARG A 319 11.91 -7.53 14.92
C ARG A 319 11.59 -6.41 13.94
N ARG A 320 12.54 -5.48 13.85
CA ARG A 320 12.55 -4.46 12.79
C ARG A 320 12.97 -5.09 11.46
N TYR A 321 12.27 -4.74 10.41
CA TYR A 321 12.66 -5.06 9.03
C TYR A 321 13.51 -3.95 8.42
N THR A 322 14.24 -4.28 7.34
CA THR A 322 14.83 -3.32 6.42
C THR A 322 14.03 -3.30 5.12
N LEU A 323 14.04 -2.19 4.39
CA LEU A 323 13.42 -2.15 3.05
C LEU A 323 14.04 -3.20 2.11
N GLU A 324 15.36 -3.40 2.20
CA GLU A 324 16.05 -4.44 1.43
C GLU A 324 15.51 -5.84 1.79
N GLY A 325 15.38 -6.16 3.07
CA GLY A 325 14.83 -7.44 3.52
C GLY A 325 13.39 -7.68 3.05
N ILE A 326 12.56 -6.62 3.06
CA ILE A 326 11.19 -6.67 2.56
C ILE A 326 11.17 -6.93 1.04
N LEU A 327 12.03 -6.25 0.27
CA LEU A 327 12.10 -6.33 -1.19
C LEU A 327 12.94 -7.50 -1.71
N SER A 328 13.63 -8.24 -0.84
CA SER A 328 14.49 -9.39 -1.26
C SER A 328 13.68 -10.58 -1.76
N LYS A 329 12.52 -10.85 -1.16
CA LYS A 329 11.67 -12.00 -1.46
C LYS A 329 10.37 -11.56 -2.12
N ARG A 330 10.07 -12.14 -3.27
CA ARG A 330 8.80 -11.91 -3.96
C ARG A 330 7.65 -12.56 -3.19
N LEU A 331 6.59 -11.81 -3.00
CA LEU A 331 5.30 -12.31 -2.54
C LEU A 331 4.37 -12.59 -3.74
N PHE A 332 3.52 -13.58 -3.62
CA PHE A 332 2.64 -14.04 -4.70
C PHE A 332 1.19 -13.83 -4.31
N PRO A 333 0.38 -13.18 -5.16
CA PRO A 333 -1.04 -12.94 -4.87
C PRO A 333 -1.83 -14.25 -4.74
N GLY A 334 -1.46 -15.30 -5.47
CA GLY A 334 -2.08 -16.63 -5.34
C GLY A 334 -1.83 -17.33 -4.00
N ARG A 335 -0.94 -16.79 -3.15
CA ARG A 335 -0.66 -17.29 -1.79
C ARG A 335 -1.10 -16.35 -0.67
N ILE A 336 -1.62 -15.19 -1.01
CA ILE A 336 -2.06 -14.15 -0.07
C ILE A 336 -3.43 -13.69 -0.52
N SER A 337 -4.46 -14.05 0.24
CA SER A 337 -5.83 -13.61 -0.04
C SER A 337 -5.98 -12.14 0.33
N LEU A 338 -6.05 -11.28 -0.67
CA LEU A 338 -6.33 -9.86 -0.47
C LEU A 338 -7.83 -9.62 -0.30
N PRO A 339 -8.24 -8.74 0.63
CA PRO A 339 -9.59 -8.20 0.62
C PRO A 339 -9.92 -7.59 -0.75
N GLU A 340 -11.17 -7.73 -1.21
CA GLU A 340 -11.58 -7.29 -2.56
C GLU A 340 -11.18 -5.85 -2.85
N ARG A 341 -11.38 -4.93 -1.90
CA ARG A 341 -11.03 -3.51 -2.05
C ARG A 341 -9.54 -3.29 -2.26
N TRP A 342 -8.69 -4.04 -1.56
CA TRP A 342 -7.24 -3.98 -1.72
C TRP A 342 -6.75 -4.74 -2.96
N ALA A 343 -7.44 -5.81 -3.36
CA ALA A 343 -7.18 -6.48 -4.62
C ALA A 343 -7.33 -5.51 -5.81
N ARG A 344 -8.27 -4.55 -5.77
CA ARG A 344 -8.40 -3.51 -6.79
C ARG A 344 -7.15 -2.63 -6.90
N TYR A 345 -6.46 -2.31 -5.79
CA TYR A 345 -5.16 -1.63 -5.84
C TYR A 345 -4.07 -2.53 -6.43
N TYR A 346 -4.02 -3.77 -6.01
CA TYR A 346 -3.01 -4.70 -6.49
C TYR A 346 -3.11 -4.93 -8.00
N TRP A 347 -4.30 -5.13 -8.52
CA TRP A 347 -4.56 -5.35 -9.93
C TRP A 347 -4.63 -4.07 -10.77
N ARG A 348 -4.44 -2.91 -10.14
CA ARG A 348 -4.48 -1.59 -10.76
C ARG A 348 -5.84 -1.28 -11.41
N HIS A 349 -6.91 -1.67 -10.74
CA HIS A 349 -8.29 -1.42 -11.14
C HIS A 349 -8.89 -0.18 -10.47
N THR A 350 -8.08 0.75 -9.94
CA THR A 350 -8.53 2.01 -9.38
C THR A 350 -8.53 3.08 -10.48
N PRO A 351 -9.70 3.46 -11.01
CA PRO A 351 -9.79 4.40 -12.11
C PRO A 351 -9.52 5.82 -11.63
N THR A 352 -9.03 6.66 -12.53
CA THR A 352 -9.07 8.12 -12.41
C THR A 352 -10.13 8.62 -13.37
N ARG A 353 -11.19 9.24 -12.88
CA ARG A 353 -12.41 9.59 -13.60
C ARG A 353 -12.16 10.32 -14.93
N CYS A 354 -11.27 11.32 -14.94
CA CYS A 354 -10.91 12.09 -16.14
C CYS A 354 -9.84 11.41 -17.03
N LEU A 355 -9.37 10.21 -16.65
CA LEU A 355 -8.36 9.46 -17.38
C LEU A 355 -8.80 7.99 -17.55
N PRO A 356 -9.80 7.72 -18.41
CA PRO A 356 -10.46 6.41 -18.52
C PRO A 356 -9.52 5.27 -18.96
N ARG A 357 -8.39 5.60 -19.61
CA ARG A 357 -7.40 4.58 -20.04
C ARG A 357 -6.39 4.28 -18.91
N ALA A 358 -6.85 3.74 -17.80
CA ALA A 358 -5.95 3.11 -16.85
C ALA A 358 -5.41 1.80 -17.46
N ARG A 359 -4.10 1.63 -17.50
CA ARG A 359 -3.53 0.34 -17.83
C ARG A 359 -3.74 -0.57 -16.63
N THR A 360 -4.63 -1.55 -16.76
CA THR A 360 -4.71 -2.67 -15.86
C THR A 360 -3.39 -3.44 -15.90
N HIS A 361 -3.01 -4.04 -14.80
CA HIS A 361 -1.78 -4.81 -14.76
C HIS A 361 -2.08 -6.27 -15.11
N ALA A 362 -1.69 -6.68 -16.31
CA ALA A 362 -1.62 -8.10 -16.63
C ALA A 362 -0.35 -8.68 -15.95
N LEU A 363 -0.56 -9.51 -14.95
CA LEU A 363 0.49 -10.09 -14.11
C LEU A 363 1.38 -11.13 -14.80
N ARG A 364 1.54 -11.07 -16.09
CA ARG A 364 2.29 -12.12 -16.78
C ARG A 364 3.77 -12.18 -16.37
N TYR A 365 4.36 -11.05 -15.98
CA TYR A 365 5.82 -10.96 -15.71
C TYR A 365 6.17 -10.08 -14.50
N ALA A 366 5.22 -9.42 -13.92
CA ALA A 366 5.49 -8.56 -12.79
C ALA A 366 4.43 -8.78 -11.72
N VAL A 367 4.84 -8.91 -10.58
CA VAL A 367 3.99 -8.95 -9.40
C VAL A 367 3.83 -7.58 -8.85
#